data_da3aa1f3c6eee34218192a1a24d8aac6
#
_entry.id   da3aa1f3c6eee34218192a1a24d8aac6
#
_cell.length_a   1.000
_cell.length_b   1.000
_cell.length_c   1.000
_cell.angle_alpha   90.00
_cell.angle_beta   90.00
_cell.angle_gamma   90.00
#
_symmetry.space_group_name_H-M   'P 1'
#
loop_
_entity.id
_entity.type
_entity.pdbx_description
1 polymer ?
#
loop_
_entity_poly.entity_id
_entity_poly.type
_entity_poly.pdbx_seq_one_letter_code
_entity_poly.pdbx_strand_id
1 'polypeptide(L)' 'MINYIVVEGSHKNPNEMNTIDEKTKKEHGPFINKNEAESLAKPLIQKNIDDYYHRAWVITKN' A
#
# COMPACT_ATOMS: atom_id res chain seq x y z
N MET A 1 3.53 4.14 20.25
CA MET A 1 2.76 4.96 19.30
C MET A 1 2.43 4.15 18.06
N ILE A 2 1.23 4.32 17.54
CA ILE A 2 0.81 3.66 16.31
C ILE A 2 1.22 4.52 15.12
N ASN A 3 1.87 3.90 14.16
CA ASN A 3 2.23 4.53 12.90
C ASN A 3 1.46 3.85 11.77
N TYR A 4 1.37 4.54 10.65
CA TYR A 4 0.70 4.03 9.46
C TYR A 4 1.71 3.93 8.32
N ILE A 5 1.63 2.83 7.58
CA ILE A 5 2.52 2.58 6.46
C ILE A 5 1.68 2.25 5.24
N VAL A 6 2.07 2.78 4.09
CA VAL A 6 1.48 2.41 2.81
C VAL A 6 2.35 1.33 2.19
N VAL A 7 1.76 0.18 1.94
CA VAL A 7 2.42 -0.95 1.27
C VAL A 7 1.82 -1.10 -0.12
N GLU A 8 2.67 -1.09 -1.13
CA GLU A 8 2.20 -1.27 -2.51
C GLU A 8 3.00 -2.33 -3.22
N GLY A 9 2.43 -2.90 -4.25
CA GLY A 9 3.10 -3.87 -5.07
C GLY A 9 2.13 -4.71 -5.87
N SER A 10 2.67 -5.61 -6.68
CA SER A 10 1.89 -6.57 -7.46
C SER A 10 1.47 -7.73 -6.56
N HIS A 11 0.25 -8.21 -6.71
CA HIS A 11 -0.29 -9.29 -5.90
C HIS A 11 -0.72 -10.44 -6.79
N LYS A 12 -0.54 -11.66 -6.31
CA LYS A 12 -1.07 -12.84 -6.98
C LYS A 12 -2.60 -12.81 -6.95
N ASN A 13 -3.16 -12.42 -5.80
CA ASN A 13 -4.58 -12.16 -5.63
C ASN A 13 -4.76 -10.73 -5.13
N PRO A 14 -5.31 -9.81 -5.95
CA PRO A 14 -5.40 -8.40 -5.57
C PRO A 14 -6.34 -8.13 -4.40
N ASN A 15 -7.13 -9.10 -3.99
CA ASN A 15 -8.00 -8.96 -2.82
C ASN A 15 -7.33 -9.44 -1.53
N GLU A 16 -6.13 -9.99 -1.60
CA GLU A 16 -5.41 -10.50 -0.45
C GLU A 16 -4.02 -9.86 -0.36
N MET A 17 -3.81 -9.08 0.70
CA MET A 17 -2.55 -8.36 0.90
C MET A 17 -1.36 -9.32 1.07
N ASN A 18 -1.58 -10.47 1.67
CA ASN A 18 -0.51 -11.43 1.93
C ASN A 18 0.03 -12.12 0.67
N THR A 19 -0.61 -11.91 -0.49
CA THR A 19 -0.12 -12.47 -1.75
C THR A 19 0.79 -11.51 -2.50
N ILE A 20 1.21 -10.42 -1.87
CA ILE A 20 2.07 -9.42 -2.49
C ILE A 20 3.42 -10.03 -2.90
N ASP A 21 3.88 -9.65 -4.09
CA ASP A 21 5.19 -10.08 -4.59
C ASP A 21 6.28 -9.26 -3.92
N GLU A 22 7.12 -9.92 -3.15
CA GLU A 22 8.21 -9.25 -2.42
C GLU A 22 9.16 -8.49 -3.34
N LYS A 23 9.28 -8.91 -4.59
CA LYS A 23 10.15 -8.24 -5.56
C LYS A 23 9.63 -6.88 -5.97
N THR A 24 8.31 -6.68 -5.93
CA THR A 24 7.68 -5.42 -6.33
C THR A 24 7.21 -4.62 -5.12
N LYS A 25 7.26 -5.21 -3.94
CA LYS A 25 6.77 -4.59 -2.71
C LYS A 25 7.55 -3.34 -2.38
N LYS A 26 6.82 -2.26 -2.10
CA LYS A 26 7.38 -1.00 -1.63
C LYS A 26 6.60 -0.52 -0.42
N GLU A 27 7.31 0.01 0.56
CA GLU A 27 6.71 0.57 1.76
C GLU A 27 7.02 2.05 1.84
N HIS A 28 6.01 2.84 2.19
CA HIS A 28 6.12 4.28 2.34
C HIS A 28 5.70 4.68 3.74
N GLY A 29 6.41 5.62 4.32
CA GLY A 29 6.15 6.08 5.66
C GLY A 29 7.39 5.92 6.54
N PRO A 30 7.24 5.89 7.86
CA PRO A 30 5.95 5.86 8.58
C PRO A 30 5.25 7.21 8.62
N PHE A 31 3.91 7.15 8.74
CA PHE A 31 3.07 8.33 8.93
C PHE A 31 2.44 8.29 10.32
N ILE A 32 2.34 9.43 10.96
CA ILE A 32 1.72 9.53 12.28
C ILE A 32 0.20 9.49 12.15
N ASN A 33 -0.30 9.95 11.02
CA ASN A 33 -1.71 10.22 10.78
C ASN A 33 -2.22 9.34 9.64
N LYS A 34 -3.34 8.65 9.87
CA LYS A 34 -3.94 7.78 8.86
C LYS A 34 -4.32 8.54 7.59
N ASN A 35 -4.79 9.78 7.73
CA ASN A 35 -5.16 10.61 6.58
C ASN A 35 -3.97 10.90 5.67
N GLU A 36 -2.78 11.08 6.26
CA GLU A 36 -1.57 11.28 5.47
C GLU A 36 -1.22 10.04 4.67
N ALA A 37 -1.33 8.86 5.29
CA ALA A 37 -1.07 7.60 4.61
C ALA A 37 -2.07 7.38 3.48
N GLU A 38 -3.35 7.63 3.72
CA GLU A 38 -4.40 7.50 2.70
C GLU A 38 -4.19 8.49 1.55
N SER A 39 -3.74 9.70 1.86
CA SER A 39 -3.46 10.72 0.84
C SER A 39 -2.32 10.30 -0.08
N LEU A 40 -1.35 9.58 0.45
CA LEU A 40 -0.28 9.02 -0.38
C LEU A 40 -0.78 7.83 -1.19
N ALA A 41 -1.62 6.99 -0.59
CA ALA A 41 -2.11 5.78 -1.26
C ALA A 41 -2.96 6.10 -2.50
N LYS A 42 -3.76 7.16 -2.46
CA LYS A 42 -4.63 7.52 -3.56
C LYS A 42 -3.92 7.71 -4.89
N PRO A 43 -2.86 8.55 -4.99
CA PRO A 43 -2.15 8.70 -6.26
C PRO A 43 -1.46 7.42 -6.70
N LEU A 44 -1.02 6.58 -5.76
CA LEU A 44 -0.41 5.30 -6.11
C LEU A 44 -1.44 4.36 -6.75
N ILE A 45 -2.66 4.34 -6.23
CA ILE A 45 -3.74 3.55 -6.80
C ILE A 45 -4.09 4.05 -8.20
N GLN A 46 -4.20 5.37 -8.38
CA GLN A 46 -4.54 5.96 -9.67
C GLN A 46 -3.43 5.76 -10.70
N LYS A 47 -2.19 5.86 -10.29
CA LYS A 47 -1.04 5.66 -11.18
C LYS A 47 -1.03 4.25 -11.77
N ASN A 48 -1.50 3.28 -11.01
CA ASN A 48 -1.46 1.87 -11.40
C ASN A 48 -2.86 1.32 -11.67
N ILE A 49 -3.81 2.18 -12.06
CA ILE A 49 -5.21 1.79 -12.24
C ILE A 49 -5.40 0.74 -13.33
N ASP A 50 -4.51 0.73 -14.33
CA ASP A 50 -4.55 -0.25 -15.42
C ASP A 50 -3.93 -1.59 -15.04
N ASP A 51 -3.28 -1.67 -13.89
CA ASP A 51 -2.69 -2.91 -13.40
C ASP A 51 -3.58 -3.49 -12.32
N TYR A 52 -4.39 -4.46 -12.71
CA TYR A 52 -5.37 -5.09 -11.81
C TYR A 52 -4.72 -5.71 -10.57
N TYR A 53 -3.50 -6.23 -10.70
CA TYR A 53 -2.80 -6.91 -9.60
C TYR A 53 -2.00 -5.98 -8.71
N HIS A 54 -1.79 -4.73 -9.11
CA HIS A 54 -1.09 -3.75 -8.30
C HIS A 54 -2.05 -3.11 -7.32
N ARG A 55 -1.73 -3.20 -6.02
CA ARG A 55 -2.57 -2.64 -4.96
C ARG A 55 -1.70 -1.86 -3.97
N ALA A 56 -2.33 -0.90 -3.32
CA ALA A 56 -1.72 -0.14 -2.23
C ALA A 56 -2.61 -0.28 -1.00
N TRP A 57 -1.99 -0.55 0.13
CA TRP A 57 -2.70 -0.78 1.40
C TRP A 57 -2.16 0.15 2.47
N VAL A 58 -3.05 0.65 3.33
CA VAL A 58 -2.66 1.38 4.53
C VAL A 58 -2.75 0.42 5.69
N ILE A 59 -1.62 0.17 6.36
CA ILE A 59 -1.57 -0.73 7.50
C ILE A 59 -1.07 0.02 8.73
N THR A 60 -1.40 -0.50 9.91
CA THR A 60 -0.89 0.04 11.16
C THR A 60 0.37 -0.72 11.58
N LYS A 61 1.27 0.00 12.23
CA LYS A 61 2.51 -0.59 12.75
C LYS A 61 2.87 0.07 14.07
N ASN A 62 3.17 -0.73 15.06
CA ASN A 62 3.62 -0.24 16.38
C ASN A 62 5.13 -0.03 16.40
#